data_fa98321049e845ce56306692e4a80463
#
_entry.id   fa98321049e845ce56306692e4a80463
#
_cell.length_a   1.000
_cell.length_b   1.000
_cell.length_c   1.000
_cell.angle_alpha   90.00
_cell.angle_beta   90.00
_cell.angle_gamma   90.00
#
_symmetry.space_group_name_H-M   'P 1'
#
loop_
_entity.id
_entity.type
_entity.pdbx_description
1 polymer ?
#
loop_
_entity_poly.entity_id
_entity_poly.type
_entity_poly.pdbx_seq_one_letter_code
_entity_poly.pdbx_strand_id
1 'polypeptide(L)'
;MAAGQSTHIPSNLWAQLAESKEFREEFSALQLKRGVAFQIRALLKKRGWTQGKLAENAKLTQGVVSRAQDPDYGNLTVNTINRIAAGFDVAFIGLFVPFTVLVEWFENLSEELGKVEPFEDEYRKLLSGIKLKRHRRTSRRKLPRRKMRQ
;
A
#
# COMPACT_ATOMS: atom_id res chain seq x y z
N MET A 1 14.21 -10.01 22.39
CA MET A 1 13.83 -11.30 21.77
C MET A 1 12.52 -11.11 21.01
N ALA A 2 12.60 -10.89 19.71
CA ALA A 2 11.44 -10.83 18.87
C ALA A 2 11.04 -12.26 18.49
N ALA A 3 9.89 -12.71 18.98
CA ALA A 3 9.32 -14.00 18.64
C ALA A 3 9.03 -14.00 17.12
N GLY A 4 9.74 -14.88 16.40
CA GLY A 4 9.50 -15.10 15.00
C GLY A 4 8.09 -15.63 14.80
N GLN A 5 7.23 -14.84 14.18
CA GLN A 5 6.01 -15.33 13.58
C GLN A 5 6.45 -16.25 12.45
N SER A 6 6.22 -17.54 12.65
CA SER A 6 6.40 -18.57 11.62
C SER A 6 5.39 -18.28 10.52
N THR A 7 5.81 -17.56 9.48
CA THR A 7 5.03 -17.41 8.25
C THR A 7 4.87 -18.79 7.65
N HIS A 8 3.66 -19.29 7.66
CA HIS A 8 3.29 -20.56 7.04
C HIS A 8 3.32 -20.39 5.52
N ILE A 9 4.53 -20.37 4.97
CA ILE A 9 4.73 -20.35 3.51
C ILE A 9 4.29 -21.71 2.99
N PRO A 10 3.36 -21.79 2.02
CA PRO A 10 3.01 -23.04 1.43
C PRO A 10 4.26 -23.73 0.89
N SER A 11 4.63 -24.85 1.46
CA SER A 11 5.85 -25.59 1.08
C SER A 11 5.90 -25.91 -0.42
N ASN A 12 4.74 -25.98 -1.05
CA ASN A 12 4.57 -26.20 -2.47
C ASN A 12 5.00 -25.01 -3.35
N LEU A 13 4.73 -23.75 -2.95
CA LEU A 13 5.11 -22.58 -3.74
C LEU A 13 6.63 -22.43 -3.81
N TRP A 14 7.33 -22.60 -2.69
CA TRP A 14 8.80 -22.54 -2.68
C TRP A 14 9.44 -23.64 -3.51
N ALA A 15 8.88 -24.87 -3.51
CA ALA A 15 9.34 -25.95 -4.36
C ALA A 15 9.20 -25.57 -5.85
N GLN A 16 8.05 -25.02 -6.25
CA GLN A 16 7.83 -24.55 -7.62
C GLN A 16 8.76 -23.39 -8.02
N LEU A 17 8.98 -22.42 -7.12
CA LEU A 17 9.92 -21.32 -7.36
C LEU A 17 11.38 -21.83 -7.49
N ALA A 18 11.75 -22.89 -6.77
CA ALA A 18 13.08 -23.49 -6.86
C ALA A 18 13.29 -24.30 -8.14
N GLU A 19 12.22 -24.87 -8.69
CA GLU A 19 12.27 -25.80 -9.82
C GLU A 19 12.70 -25.11 -11.11
N SER A 20 12.17 -23.90 -11.40
CA SER A 20 12.44 -23.26 -12.69
C SER A 20 12.54 -21.73 -12.57
N LYS A 21 13.48 -21.18 -13.37
CA LYS A 21 13.62 -19.72 -13.50
C LYS A 21 12.42 -19.11 -14.22
N GLU A 22 11.91 -19.79 -15.23
CA GLU A 22 10.74 -19.41 -16.02
C GLU A 22 9.52 -19.26 -15.13
N PHE A 23 9.28 -20.21 -14.22
CA PHE A 23 8.18 -20.11 -13.25
C PHE A 23 8.34 -18.89 -12.33
N ARG A 24 9.56 -18.59 -11.87
CA ARG A 24 9.80 -17.40 -11.06
C ARG A 24 9.47 -16.09 -11.80
N GLU A 25 9.86 -16.02 -13.09
CA GLU A 25 9.59 -14.85 -13.93
C GLU A 25 8.09 -14.66 -14.15
N GLU A 26 7.38 -15.73 -14.51
CA GLU A 26 5.93 -15.72 -14.71
C GLU A 26 5.18 -15.38 -13.41
N PHE A 27 5.55 -15.99 -12.30
CA PHE A 27 4.96 -15.72 -10.99
C PHE A 27 5.12 -14.24 -10.61
N SER A 28 6.34 -13.71 -10.71
CA SER A 28 6.61 -12.31 -10.39
C SER A 28 5.80 -11.34 -11.27
N ALA A 29 5.78 -11.56 -12.58
CA ALA A 29 5.02 -10.74 -13.51
C ALA A 29 3.51 -10.79 -13.24
N LEU A 30 2.98 -11.98 -12.95
CA LEU A 30 1.57 -12.18 -12.65
C LEU A 30 1.16 -11.48 -11.35
N GLN A 31 1.98 -11.55 -10.30
CA GLN A 31 1.68 -10.88 -9.03
C GLN A 31 1.63 -9.36 -9.19
N LEU A 32 2.56 -8.78 -9.95
CA LEU A 32 2.55 -7.35 -10.23
C LEU A 32 1.26 -6.92 -10.97
N LYS A 33 0.92 -7.63 -12.06
CA LYS A 33 -0.27 -7.33 -12.87
C LYS A 33 -1.56 -7.41 -12.04
N ARG A 34 -1.76 -8.53 -11.35
CA ARG A 34 -2.94 -8.77 -10.53
C ARG A 34 -3.03 -7.81 -9.35
N GLY A 35 -1.91 -7.58 -8.67
CA GLY A 35 -1.85 -6.69 -7.52
C GLY A 35 -2.28 -5.27 -7.87
N VAL A 36 -1.74 -4.70 -8.95
CA VAL A 36 -2.10 -3.35 -9.42
C VAL A 36 -3.58 -3.30 -9.84
N ALA A 37 -4.05 -4.26 -10.64
CA ALA A 37 -5.44 -4.28 -11.11
C ALA A 37 -6.44 -4.40 -9.95
N PHE A 38 -6.18 -5.30 -8.99
CA PHE A 38 -7.06 -5.49 -7.82
C PHE A 38 -7.04 -4.29 -6.89
N GLN A 39 -5.87 -3.66 -6.69
CA GLN A 39 -5.77 -2.46 -5.87
C GLN A 39 -6.53 -1.29 -6.47
N ILE A 40 -6.45 -1.06 -7.78
CA ILE A 40 -7.25 -0.03 -8.46
C ILE A 40 -8.74 -0.28 -8.24
N ARG A 41 -9.22 -1.52 -8.41
CA ARG A 41 -10.62 -1.90 -8.16
C ARG A 41 -11.03 -1.65 -6.70
N ALA A 42 -10.18 -2.05 -5.75
CA ALA A 42 -10.44 -1.88 -4.32
C ALA A 42 -10.54 -0.40 -3.94
N LEU A 43 -9.64 0.45 -4.45
CA LEU A 43 -9.66 1.89 -4.20
C LEU A 43 -10.87 2.59 -4.83
N LEU A 44 -11.25 2.24 -6.05
CA LEU A 44 -12.48 2.75 -6.68
C LEU A 44 -13.71 2.39 -5.84
N LYS A 45 -13.83 1.11 -5.44
CA LYS A 45 -14.94 0.64 -4.61
C LYS A 45 -14.98 1.35 -3.25
N LYS A 46 -13.85 1.47 -2.56
CA LYS A 46 -13.76 2.13 -1.25
C LYS A 46 -14.16 3.59 -1.32
N ARG A 47 -13.78 4.29 -2.39
CA ARG A 47 -14.09 5.72 -2.59
C ARG A 47 -15.44 5.98 -3.24
N GLY A 48 -16.16 4.95 -3.68
CA GLY A 48 -17.39 5.10 -4.44
C GLY A 48 -17.19 5.81 -5.79
N TRP A 49 -16.01 5.68 -6.40
CA TRP A 49 -15.65 6.33 -7.65
C TRP A 49 -15.92 5.43 -8.86
N THR A 50 -16.28 6.08 -9.96
CA THR A 50 -16.36 5.44 -11.27
C THR A 50 -14.98 5.45 -11.96
N GLN A 51 -14.81 4.61 -12.98
CA GLN A 51 -13.64 4.65 -13.86
C GLN A 51 -13.46 6.02 -14.52
N GLY A 52 -14.55 6.66 -14.91
CA GLY A 52 -14.54 8.01 -15.48
C GLY A 52 -14.00 9.06 -14.51
N LYS A 53 -14.38 8.98 -13.23
CA LYS A 53 -13.87 9.89 -12.19
C LYS A 53 -12.37 9.73 -11.99
N LEU A 54 -11.88 8.51 -11.94
CA LEU A 54 -10.43 8.27 -11.84
C LEU A 54 -9.71 8.73 -13.12
N ALA A 55 -10.28 8.48 -14.29
CA ALA A 55 -9.70 8.92 -15.56
C ALA A 55 -9.54 10.44 -15.62
N GLU A 56 -10.56 11.19 -15.20
CA GLU A 56 -10.52 12.64 -15.09
C GLU A 56 -9.40 13.10 -14.17
N ASN A 57 -9.34 12.60 -12.94
CA ASN A 57 -8.36 12.97 -11.95
C ASN A 57 -6.92 12.59 -12.39
N ALA A 58 -6.74 11.44 -13.04
CA ALA A 58 -5.46 10.95 -13.54
C ALA A 58 -5.04 11.58 -14.88
N LYS A 59 -5.93 12.40 -15.51
CA LYS A 59 -5.74 12.93 -16.88
C LYS A 59 -5.49 11.80 -17.89
N LEU A 60 -6.25 10.72 -17.79
CA LEU A 60 -6.23 9.55 -18.65
C LEU A 60 -7.60 9.39 -19.34
N THR A 61 -7.67 8.54 -20.35
CA THR A 61 -8.96 8.11 -20.89
C THR A 61 -9.57 7.00 -20.03
N GLN A 62 -10.90 6.91 -20.02
CA GLN A 62 -11.59 5.83 -19.30
C GLN A 62 -11.17 4.44 -19.80
N GLY A 63 -10.87 4.29 -21.10
CA GLY A 63 -10.37 3.05 -21.66
C GLY A 63 -9.01 2.61 -21.09
N VAL A 64 -8.13 3.56 -20.76
CA VAL A 64 -6.86 3.26 -20.08
C VAL A 64 -7.12 2.77 -18.65
N VAL A 65 -8.01 3.43 -17.91
CA VAL A 65 -8.39 3.02 -16.54
C VAL A 65 -9.09 1.66 -16.57
N SER A 66 -9.94 1.41 -17.52
CA SER A 66 -10.61 0.10 -17.70
C SER A 66 -9.59 -1.02 -17.91
N ARG A 67 -8.64 -0.83 -18.81
CA ARG A 67 -7.55 -1.81 -19.05
C ARG A 67 -6.64 -1.98 -17.82
N ALA A 68 -6.40 -0.91 -17.06
CA ALA A 68 -5.58 -0.98 -15.85
C ALA A 68 -6.20 -1.84 -14.74
N GLN A 69 -7.51 -2.06 -14.79
CA GLN A 69 -8.24 -2.94 -13.88
C GLN A 69 -8.31 -4.39 -14.37
N ASP A 70 -7.84 -4.65 -15.57
CA ASP A 70 -7.79 -6.01 -16.13
C ASP A 70 -6.47 -6.69 -15.72
N PRO A 71 -6.52 -7.73 -14.88
CA PRO A 71 -5.32 -8.43 -14.44
C PRO A 71 -4.59 -9.15 -15.57
N ASP A 72 -5.26 -9.41 -16.70
CA ASP A 72 -4.68 -10.11 -17.85
C ASP A 72 -4.08 -9.14 -18.89
N TYR A 73 -4.44 -7.86 -18.86
CA TYR A 73 -3.96 -6.86 -19.81
C TYR A 73 -2.44 -6.67 -19.76
N GLY A 74 -1.86 -6.52 -18.60
CA GLY A 74 -0.42 -6.56 -18.32
C GLY A 74 0.50 -5.51 -18.97
N ASN A 75 0.02 -4.64 -19.85
CA ASN A 75 0.82 -3.65 -20.59
C ASN A 75 0.73 -2.24 -19.98
N LEU A 76 0.79 -2.13 -18.66
CA LEU A 76 0.83 -0.83 -17.99
C LEU A 76 2.26 -0.32 -17.91
N THR A 77 2.47 0.90 -18.42
CA THR A 77 3.75 1.58 -18.21
C THR A 77 3.84 2.19 -16.82
N VAL A 78 5.05 2.35 -16.29
CA VAL A 78 5.28 3.05 -15.01
C VAL A 78 4.65 4.45 -15.01
N ASN A 79 4.72 5.16 -16.14
CA ASN A 79 4.09 6.47 -16.29
C ASN A 79 2.57 6.41 -16.13
N THR A 80 1.91 5.40 -16.71
CA THR A 80 0.47 5.21 -16.56
C THR A 80 0.10 4.91 -15.10
N ILE A 81 0.87 4.04 -14.43
CA ILE A 81 0.67 3.72 -13.02
C ILE A 81 0.84 4.96 -12.14
N ASN A 82 1.87 5.77 -12.36
CA ASN A 82 2.09 7.01 -11.62
C ASN A 82 0.95 8.03 -11.83
N ARG A 83 0.39 8.12 -13.03
CA ARG A 83 -0.79 8.98 -13.28
C ARG A 83 -2.03 8.47 -12.56
N ILE A 84 -2.23 7.17 -12.49
CA ILE A 84 -3.32 6.55 -11.72
C ILE A 84 -3.13 6.85 -10.22
N ALA A 85 -1.90 6.69 -9.70
CA ALA A 85 -1.56 7.02 -8.32
C ALA A 85 -1.86 8.50 -8.00
N ALA A 86 -1.42 9.42 -8.87
CA ALA A 86 -1.75 10.84 -8.76
C ALA A 86 -3.26 11.11 -8.80
N GLY A 87 -4.01 10.39 -9.63
CA GLY A 87 -5.46 10.49 -9.70
C GLY A 87 -6.16 10.06 -8.40
N PHE A 88 -5.58 9.11 -7.68
CA PHE A 88 -6.01 8.70 -6.34
C PHE A 88 -5.41 9.56 -5.21
N ASP A 89 -4.49 10.47 -5.50
CA ASP A 89 -3.70 11.22 -4.50
C ASP A 89 -2.95 10.28 -3.53
N VAL A 90 -2.27 9.29 -4.08
CA VAL A 90 -1.45 8.31 -3.35
C VAL A 90 -0.10 8.14 -4.00
N ALA A 91 0.88 7.57 -3.28
CA ALA A 91 2.18 7.21 -3.84
C ALA A 91 2.17 5.79 -4.43
N PHE A 92 2.92 5.60 -5.52
CA PHE A 92 3.28 4.28 -6.03
C PHE A 92 4.79 4.08 -5.89
N ILE A 93 5.22 2.94 -5.38
CA ILE A 93 6.63 2.56 -5.26
C ILE A 93 6.86 1.25 -5.99
N GLY A 94 7.83 1.26 -6.92
CA GLY A 94 8.33 0.07 -7.60
C GLY A 94 9.76 -0.20 -7.18
N LEU A 95 10.02 -1.31 -6.50
CA LEU A 95 11.34 -1.71 -6.00
C LEU A 95 11.67 -3.14 -6.44
N PHE A 96 12.97 -3.40 -6.68
CA PHE A 96 13.46 -4.78 -6.79
C PHE A 96 13.57 -5.38 -5.39
N VAL A 97 12.97 -6.55 -5.18
CA VAL A 97 12.92 -7.21 -3.87
C VAL A 97 13.32 -8.68 -4.00
N PRO A 98 13.82 -9.31 -2.93
CA PRO A 98 13.97 -10.77 -2.86
C PRO A 98 12.63 -11.49 -3.00
N PHE A 99 12.64 -12.72 -3.50
CA PHE A 99 11.41 -13.53 -3.60
C PHE A 99 10.71 -13.78 -2.26
N THR A 100 11.45 -13.80 -1.15
CA THR A 100 10.87 -13.90 0.20
C THR A 100 9.90 -12.76 0.47
N VAL A 101 10.29 -11.52 0.15
CA VAL A 101 9.45 -10.33 0.31
C VAL A 101 8.24 -10.37 -0.64
N LEU A 102 8.42 -10.83 -1.88
CA LEU A 102 7.31 -10.98 -2.83
C LEU A 102 6.27 -11.99 -2.34
N VAL A 103 6.70 -13.12 -1.81
CA VAL A 103 5.80 -14.18 -1.30
C VAL A 103 5.03 -13.69 -0.07
N GLU A 104 5.71 -13.04 0.89
CA GLU A 104 5.05 -12.44 2.06
C GLU A 104 4.02 -11.38 1.66
N TRP A 105 4.38 -10.52 0.69
CA TRP A 105 3.46 -9.51 0.17
C TRP A 105 2.23 -10.15 -0.48
N PHE A 106 2.43 -11.21 -1.26
CA PHE A 106 1.35 -11.93 -1.92
C PHE A 106 0.36 -12.55 -0.93
N GLU A 107 0.84 -13.14 0.17
CA GLU A 107 0.00 -13.73 1.20
C GLU A 107 -0.86 -12.69 1.93
N ASN A 108 -0.37 -11.46 2.08
CA ASN A 108 -1.05 -10.37 2.78
C ASN A 108 -1.81 -9.41 1.85
N LEU A 109 -1.74 -9.62 0.53
CA LEU A 109 -2.23 -8.68 -0.48
C LEU A 109 -3.70 -8.30 -0.32
N SER A 110 -4.56 -9.26 0.03
CA SER A 110 -6.01 -9.04 0.14
C SER A 110 -6.39 -8.05 1.26
N GLU A 111 -5.64 -8.03 2.36
CA GLU A 111 -5.91 -7.15 3.49
C GLU A 111 -5.43 -5.71 3.26
N GLU A 112 -4.33 -5.54 2.53
CA GLU A 112 -3.69 -4.23 2.34
C GLU A 112 -4.26 -3.43 1.17
N LEU A 113 -4.85 -4.08 0.15
CA LEU A 113 -5.29 -3.45 -1.10
C LEU A 113 -6.23 -2.25 -0.91
N GLY A 114 -7.07 -2.27 0.11
CA GLY A 114 -8.05 -1.22 0.39
C GLY A 114 -7.64 -0.22 1.45
N LYS A 115 -6.48 -0.38 2.12
CA LYS A 115 -6.09 0.46 3.27
C LYS A 115 -5.43 1.79 2.89
N VAL A 116 -5.21 2.04 1.62
CA VAL A 116 -4.51 3.23 1.13
C VAL A 116 -5.44 4.45 1.14
N GLU A 117 -5.07 5.45 1.93
CA GLU A 117 -5.80 6.70 2.05
C GLU A 117 -5.23 7.80 1.15
N PRO A 118 -6.03 8.84 0.76
CA PRO A 118 -5.50 10.02 0.09
C PRO A 118 -4.54 10.78 1.00
N PHE A 119 -3.58 11.47 0.42
CA PHE A 119 -2.60 12.27 1.16
C PHE A 119 -3.22 13.27 2.14
N GLU A 120 -4.30 13.93 1.74
CA GLU A 120 -5.04 14.87 2.60
C GLU A 120 -5.52 14.24 3.92
N ASP A 121 -6.00 13.01 3.89
CA ASP A 121 -6.50 12.32 5.08
C ASP A 121 -5.35 11.85 5.97
N GLU A 122 -4.27 11.35 5.38
CA GLU A 122 -3.04 11.00 6.09
C GLU A 122 -2.44 12.23 6.77
N TYR A 123 -2.34 13.35 6.05
CA TYR A 123 -1.78 14.59 6.56
C TYR A 123 -2.60 15.16 7.74
N ARG A 124 -3.93 15.13 7.66
CA ARG A 124 -4.79 15.52 8.78
C ARG A 124 -4.56 14.64 10.02
N LYS A 125 -4.45 13.33 9.85
CA LYS A 125 -4.14 12.41 10.94
C LYS A 125 -2.78 12.68 11.56
N LEU A 126 -1.77 12.94 10.74
CA LEU A 126 -0.43 13.30 11.19
C LEU A 126 -0.45 14.57 12.03
N LEU A 127 -1.12 15.64 11.58
CA LEU A 127 -1.25 16.89 12.31
C LEU A 127 -2.00 16.72 13.63
N SER A 128 -3.08 15.94 13.66
CA SER A 128 -3.82 15.66 14.89
C SER A 128 -2.99 14.86 15.89
N GLY A 129 -2.21 13.89 15.41
CA GLY A 129 -1.25 13.13 16.22
C GLY A 129 -0.14 14.00 16.82
N ILE A 130 0.37 14.97 16.09
CA ILE A 130 1.35 15.95 16.58
C ILE A 130 0.75 16.84 17.67
N LYS A 131 -0.49 17.33 17.50
CA LYS A 131 -1.19 18.13 18.51
C LYS A 131 -1.39 17.35 19.82
N LEU A 132 -1.78 16.08 19.74
CA LEU A 132 -1.95 15.20 20.92
C LEU A 132 -0.63 14.97 21.68
N LYS A 133 0.48 14.79 20.98
CA LYS A 133 1.80 14.65 21.60
C LYS A 133 2.27 15.95 22.28
N ARG A 134 2.00 17.11 21.73
CA ARG A 134 2.31 18.41 22.36
C ARG A 134 1.49 18.63 23.64
N HIS A 135 0.21 18.33 23.65
CA HIS A 135 -0.65 18.46 24.85
C HIS A 135 -0.18 17.57 26.00
N ARG A 136 0.24 16.33 25.73
CA ARG A 136 0.78 15.43 26.76
C ARG A 136 2.10 15.89 27.36
N ARG A 137 2.96 16.61 26.62
CA ARG A 137 4.24 17.14 27.14
C ARG A 137 4.08 18.35 28.06
N THR A 138 3.08 19.18 27.83
CA THR A 138 2.83 20.39 28.68
C THR A 138 2.14 20.05 30.00
N SER A 139 1.39 18.93 30.07
CA SER A 139 0.66 18.52 31.29
C SER A 139 1.53 17.86 32.36
N ARG A 140 2.80 17.52 32.09
CA ARG A 140 3.70 16.81 33.04
C ARG A 140 4.70 17.69 33.78
N ARG A 141 4.63 19.01 33.68
CA ARG A 141 5.46 19.92 34.48
C ARG A 141 4.64 20.57 35.59
N LYS A 142 4.15 19.81 36.54
CA LYS A 142 3.86 20.33 37.91
C LYS A 142 5.11 20.11 38.74
N LEU A 143 5.85 21.18 38.97
CA LEU A 143 6.98 21.22 39.91
C LEU A 143 6.50 20.90 41.33
N PRO A 144 7.26 20.12 42.14
CA PRO A 144 6.92 19.88 43.53
C PRO A 144 7.14 21.18 44.35
N ARG A 145 6.11 21.57 45.10
CA ARG A 145 6.21 22.65 46.10
C ARG A 145 7.28 22.29 47.14
N ARG A 146 8.32 23.08 47.19
CA ARG A 146 9.35 23.05 48.23
C ARG A 146 8.69 23.46 49.55
N LYS A 147 8.55 22.55 50.50
CA LYS A 147 8.17 22.88 51.89
C LYS A 147 9.38 23.61 52.51
N MET A 148 9.22 24.88 52.84
CA MET A 148 10.08 25.61 53.77
C MET A 148 9.79 25.02 55.14
N ARG A 149 10.84 24.49 55.80
CA ARG A 149 10.88 24.27 57.26
C ARG A 149 11.37 25.57 57.89
N GLN A 150 10.60 26.05 58.89
CA GLN A 150 11.03 26.98 59.91
C GLN A 150 11.96 26.25 60.84
#